data_15c113fcd367db5f2917c99cadacf792
#
_entry.id   15c113fcd367db5f2917c99cadacf792
#
_cell.length_a   1.000
_cell.length_b   1.000
_cell.length_c   1.000
_cell.angle_alpha   90.00
_cell.angle_beta   90.00
_cell.angle_gamma   90.00
#
_symmetry.space_group_name_H-M   'P 1'
#
loop_
_entity.id
_entity.type
_entity.pdbx_description
1 polymer ?
#
loop_
_entity_poly.entity_id
_entity_poly.type
_entity_poly.pdbx_seq_one_letter_code
_entity_poly.pdbx_strand_id
1 'polypeptide(L)'
;MTRVGYRIWQLWRALTGRLTADEHVYAQQTLTPAEYALFVRMPPYDQRHGMDVARVLGRLGVTEASVLALALLHDIGKVGDDGRALSLWWYGVNVLVQPLPVLRDWLLPRYEPLRRSMTHEQRSLAMASAGGARADVCALLAVLAHGGEDARIALFAEADDQC
;
A
#
# COMPACT_ATOMS: atom_id res chain seq x y z
N MET A 1 10.76 20.61 12.09
CA MET A 1 10.42 20.61 10.66
C MET A 1 8.97 21.04 10.53
N THR A 2 8.62 21.88 9.54
CA THR A 2 7.22 22.20 9.26
C THR A 2 6.51 20.96 8.68
N ARG A 3 5.17 20.85 8.86
CA ARG A 3 4.38 19.73 8.29
C ARG A 3 4.60 19.58 6.78
N VAL A 4 4.77 20.69 6.05
CA VAL A 4 5.04 20.68 4.60
C VAL A 4 6.44 20.12 4.30
N GLY A 5 7.46 20.52 5.05
CA GLY A 5 8.83 20.03 4.86
C GLY A 5 8.95 18.52 5.16
N TYR A 6 8.18 18.02 6.14
CA TYR A 6 8.12 16.59 6.44
C TYR A 6 7.47 15.79 5.30
N ARG A 7 6.35 16.28 4.74
CA ARG A 7 5.69 15.63 3.59
C ARG A 7 6.53 15.65 2.31
N ILE A 8 7.27 16.74 2.07
CA ILE A 8 8.21 16.80 0.94
C ILE A 8 9.35 15.79 1.13
N TRP A 9 9.87 15.66 2.35
CA TRP A 9 10.90 14.69 2.67
C TRP A 9 10.40 13.24 2.54
N GLN A 10 9.18 12.94 3.02
CA GLN A 10 8.52 11.63 2.83
C GLN A 10 8.37 11.31 1.35
N LEU A 11 7.86 12.26 0.55
CA LEU A 11 7.72 12.09 -0.88
C LEU A 11 9.07 11.83 -1.56
N TRP A 12 10.10 12.62 -1.22
CA TRP A 12 11.44 12.44 -1.78
C TRP A 12 12.04 11.08 -1.40
N ARG A 13 11.86 10.65 -0.16
CA ARG A 13 12.31 9.34 0.32
C ARG A 13 11.56 8.19 -0.38
N ALA A 14 10.26 8.32 -0.56
CA ALA A 14 9.46 7.35 -1.32
C ALA A 14 9.95 7.25 -2.78
N LEU A 15 10.27 8.39 -3.40
CA LEU A 15 10.73 8.46 -4.79
C LEU A 15 12.12 7.86 -5.03
N THR A 16 13.02 7.98 -4.05
CA THR A 16 14.43 7.59 -4.18
C THR A 16 14.76 6.30 -3.43
N GLY A 17 13.89 5.86 -2.53
CA GLY A 17 14.12 4.72 -1.65
C GLY A 17 13.94 3.39 -2.38
N ARG A 18 15.04 2.68 -2.61
CA ARG A 18 15.01 1.26 -2.96
C ARG A 18 15.21 0.43 -1.70
N LEU A 19 14.67 -0.79 -1.70
CA LEU A 19 14.95 -1.74 -0.63
C LEU A 19 16.42 -2.18 -0.66
N THR A 20 16.98 -2.36 0.52
CA THR A 20 18.29 -3.02 0.69
C THR A 20 18.17 -4.53 0.53
N ALA A 21 19.29 -5.23 0.41
CA ALA A 21 19.31 -6.69 0.36
C ALA A 21 18.67 -7.30 1.62
N ASP A 22 18.99 -6.76 2.80
CA ASP A 22 18.44 -7.24 4.07
C ASP A 22 16.92 -7.05 4.16
N GLU A 23 16.40 -5.97 3.59
CA GLU A 23 14.96 -5.73 3.52
C GLU A 23 14.25 -6.67 2.56
N HIS A 24 14.89 -7.04 1.46
CA HIS A 24 14.38 -8.10 0.60
C HIS A 24 14.36 -9.46 1.31
N VAL A 25 15.40 -9.78 2.07
CA VAL A 25 15.43 -11.00 2.91
C VAL A 25 14.29 -10.97 3.95
N TYR A 26 14.09 -9.84 4.62
CA TYR A 26 12.97 -9.67 5.57
C TYR A 26 11.62 -9.90 4.89
N ALA A 27 11.40 -9.30 3.72
CA ALA A 27 10.15 -9.52 2.97
C ALA A 27 9.96 -10.98 2.57
N GLN A 28 11.02 -11.68 2.13
CA GLN A 28 10.99 -13.11 1.81
C GLN A 28 10.69 -14.00 3.02
N GLN A 29 11.13 -13.63 4.21
CA GLN A 29 10.85 -14.36 5.45
C GLN A 29 9.42 -14.11 5.98
N THR A 30 8.86 -12.92 5.70
CA THR A 30 7.53 -12.52 6.16
C THR A 30 6.43 -13.04 5.22
N LEU A 31 6.70 -13.05 3.92
CA LEU A 31 5.76 -13.39 2.86
C LEU A 31 5.95 -14.85 2.41
N THR A 32 4.86 -15.50 2.01
CA THR A 32 4.95 -16.73 1.25
C THR A 32 5.57 -16.47 -0.14
N PRO A 33 6.06 -17.50 -0.85
CA PRO A 33 6.57 -17.32 -2.21
C PRO A 33 5.57 -16.64 -3.16
N ALA A 34 4.27 -16.95 -3.04
CA ALA A 34 3.20 -16.36 -3.83
C ALA A 34 3.01 -14.86 -3.48
N GLU A 35 2.98 -14.52 -2.20
CA GLU A 35 2.89 -13.16 -1.70
C GLU A 35 4.12 -12.33 -2.08
N TYR A 36 5.32 -12.91 -1.99
CA TYR A 36 6.54 -12.24 -2.40
C TYR A 36 6.58 -11.95 -3.91
N ALA A 37 6.05 -12.89 -4.73
CA ALA A 37 5.90 -12.67 -6.16
C ALA A 37 4.98 -11.48 -6.49
N LEU A 38 3.94 -11.25 -5.68
CA LEU A 38 3.09 -10.06 -5.77
C LEU A 38 3.84 -8.80 -5.33
N PHE A 39 4.54 -8.87 -4.20
CA PHE A 39 5.30 -7.75 -3.63
C PHE A 39 6.33 -7.17 -4.61
N VAL A 40 7.09 -8.02 -5.30
CA VAL A 40 8.12 -7.57 -6.26
C VAL A 40 7.55 -6.98 -7.55
N ARG A 41 6.24 -7.13 -7.82
CA ARG A 41 5.56 -6.44 -8.93
C ARG A 41 5.29 -4.97 -8.66
N MET A 42 5.29 -4.57 -7.39
CA MET A 42 5.09 -3.16 -7.03
C MET A 42 6.31 -2.32 -7.43
N PRO A 43 6.13 -1.05 -7.76
CA PRO A 43 7.24 -0.14 -7.99
C PRO A 43 8.06 0.04 -6.70
N PRO A 44 9.36 0.40 -6.82
CA PRO A 44 10.25 0.53 -5.65
C PRO A 44 9.72 1.44 -4.53
N TYR A 45 8.98 2.49 -4.88
CA TYR A 45 8.42 3.42 -3.88
C TYR A 45 7.27 2.81 -3.08
N ASP A 46 6.39 1.97 -3.67
CA ASP A 46 5.34 1.27 -2.94
C ASP A 46 5.94 0.13 -2.10
N GLN A 47 6.96 -0.58 -2.62
CA GLN A 47 7.72 -1.54 -1.82
C GLN A 47 8.38 -0.88 -0.61
N ARG A 48 8.97 0.32 -0.80
CA ARG A 48 9.60 1.09 0.28
C ARG A 48 8.56 1.52 1.32
N HIS A 49 7.41 2.03 0.87
CA HIS A 49 6.31 2.43 1.74
C HIS A 49 5.82 1.24 2.59
N GLY A 50 5.48 0.12 1.97
CA GLY A 50 5.06 -1.08 2.70
C GLY A 50 6.10 -1.57 3.72
N MET A 51 7.39 -1.49 3.39
CA MET A 51 8.48 -1.82 4.30
C MET A 51 8.58 -0.83 5.48
N ASP A 52 8.36 0.46 5.25
CA ASP A 52 8.37 1.47 6.31
C ASP A 52 7.18 1.27 7.26
N VAL A 53 5.98 0.95 6.73
CA VAL A 53 4.79 0.57 7.53
C VAL A 53 5.08 -0.68 8.38
N ALA A 54 5.64 -1.73 7.78
CA ALA A 54 5.99 -2.95 8.52
C ALA A 54 6.99 -2.68 9.66
N ARG A 55 7.93 -1.75 9.47
CA ARG A 55 8.87 -1.33 10.52
C ARG A 55 8.19 -0.54 11.64
N VAL A 56 7.24 0.32 11.32
CA VAL A 56 6.45 1.03 12.34
C VAL A 56 5.67 0.02 13.16
N LEU A 57 4.97 -0.93 12.52
CA LEU A 57 4.27 -2.01 13.21
C LEU A 57 5.20 -2.81 14.15
N GLY A 58 6.39 -3.16 13.68
CA GLY A 58 7.40 -3.83 14.52
C GLY A 58 7.80 -3.01 15.75
N ARG A 59 7.94 -1.68 15.61
CA ARG A 59 8.19 -0.77 16.77
C ARG A 59 7.01 -0.69 17.74
N LEU A 60 5.78 -0.86 17.23
CA LEU A 60 4.57 -0.96 18.05
C LEU A 60 4.39 -2.34 18.69
N GLY A 61 5.34 -3.26 18.49
CA GLY A 61 5.34 -4.60 19.07
C GLY A 61 4.51 -5.64 18.30
N VAL A 62 4.07 -5.31 17.08
CA VAL A 62 3.33 -6.26 16.23
C VAL A 62 4.30 -7.28 15.65
N THR A 63 4.02 -8.56 15.94
CA THR A 63 4.79 -9.72 15.44
C THR A 63 3.94 -10.68 14.61
N GLU A 64 2.65 -10.40 14.47
CA GLU A 64 1.73 -11.24 13.71
C GLU A 64 2.06 -11.19 12.21
N ALA A 65 2.41 -12.34 11.64
CA ALA A 65 2.89 -12.45 10.27
C ALA A 65 1.85 -11.97 9.24
N SER A 66 0.56 -12.14 9.50
CA SER A 66 -0.52 -11.69 8.62
C SER A 66 -0.62 -10.15 8.57
N VAL A 67 -0.40 -9.47 9.70
CA VAL A 67 -0.42 -7.99 9.77
C VAL A 67 0.82 -7.39 9.08
N LEU A 68 1.98 -8.02 9.26
CA LEU A 68 3.20 -7.61 8.57
C LEU A 68 3.10 -7.85 7.06
N ALA A 69 2.47 -8.96 6.64
CA ALA A 69 2.20 -9.22 5.23
C ALA A 69 1.17 -8.24 4.64
N LEU A 70 0.12 -7.88 5.39
CA LEU A 70 -0.80 -6.80 5.02
C LEU A 70 -0.02 -5.52 4.72
N ALA A 71 0.88 -5.11 5.62
CA ALA A 71 1.69 -3.89 5.42
C ALA A 71 2.51 -3.93 4.13
N LEU A 72 3.04 -5.10 3.77
CA LEU A 72 3.84 -5.27 2.56
C LEU A 72 2.98 -5.33 1.28
N LEU A 73 1.69 -5.68 1.35
CA LEU A 73 0.85 -5.99 0.20
C LEU A 73 -0.33 -5.04 -0.02
N HIS A 74 -0.65 -4.17 0.95
CA HIS A 74 -1.87 -3.34 0.90
C HIS A 74 -1.96 -2.48 -0.37
N ASP A 75 -0.83 -2.12 -0.95
CA ASP A 75 -0.69 -1.24 -2.12
C ASP A 75 -0.53 -1.97 -3.46
N ILE A 76 -0.56 -3.32 -3.50
CA ILE A 76 -0.40 -4.06 -4.76
C ILE A 76 -1.46 -3.69 -5.81
N GLY A 77 -2.65 -3.27 -5.37
CA GLY A 77 -3.73 -2.81 -6.25
C GLY A 77 -3.45 -1.54 -7.03
N LYS A 78 -2.38 -0.80 -6.69
CA LYS A 78 -1.89 0.36 -7.46
C LYS A 78 -1.17 -0.06 -8.75
N VAL A 79 -0.73 -1.32 -8.85
CA VAL A 79 -0.17 -1.89 -10.08
C VAL A 79 -1.27 -2.10 -11.12
N GLY A 80 -1.05 -1.65 -12.35
CA GLY A 80 -1.99 -1.86 -13.46
C GLY A 80 -2.05 -3.30 -13.95
N ASP A 81 -3.12 -3.64 -14.65
CA ASP A 81 -3.28 -4.96 -15.26
C ASP A 81 -2.22 -5.23 -16.32
N ASP A 82 -1.65 -4.16 -16.89
CA ASP A 82 -0.50 -4.17 -17.79
C ASP A 82 0.86 -4.28 -17.06
N GLY A 83 0.86 -4.44 -15.74
CA GLY A 83 2.05 -4.47 -14.91
C GLY A 83 2.71 -3.10 -14.67
N ARG A 84 2.11 -2.03 -15.18
CA ARG A 84 2.68 -0.68 -15.01
C ARG A 84 2.30 -0.07 -13.67
N ALA A 85 3.29 0.57 -13.06
CA ALA A 85 3.10 1.36 -11.85
C ALA A 85 2.19 2.57 -12.11
N LEU A 86 1.44 2.98 -11.08
CA LEU A 86 0.75 4.26 -11.10
C LEU A 86 1.81 5.38 -11.12
N SER A 87 1.74 6.28 -12.10
CA SER A 87 2.64 7.44 -12.13
C SER A 87 2.41 8.31 -10.89
N LEU A 88 3.50 8.76 -10.27
CA LEU A 88 3.49 9.61 -9.07
C LEU A 88 2.70 10.90 -9.24
N TRP A 89 2.59 11.41 -10.46
CA TRP A 89 1.71 12.53 -10.78
C TRP A 89 0.26 12.28 -10.32
N TRP A 90 -0.25 11.05 -10.47
CA TRP A 90 -1.62 10.71 -10.09
C TRP A 90 -1.83 10.67 -8.58
N TYR A 91 -0.80 10.43 -7.78
CA TYR A 91 -0.88 10.61 -6.31
C TYR A 91 -1.14 12.07 -5.97
N GLY A 92 -0.42 13.00 -6.61
CA GLY A 92 -0.66 14.44 -6.44
C GLY A 92 -2.06 14.85 -6.88
N VAL A 93 -2.53 14.38 -8.03
CA VAL A 93 -3.90 14.62 -8.52
C VAL A 93 -4.93 14.08 -7.55
N ASN A 94 -4.76 12.85 -7.03
CA ASN A 94 -5.68 12.25 -6.06
C ASN A 94 -5.80 13.13 -4.79
N VAL A 95 -4.68 13.56 -4.22
CA VAL A 95 -4.67 14.45 -3.04
C VAL A 95 -5.42 15.76 -3.30
N LEU A 96 -5.30 16.32 -4.52
CA LEU A 96 -5.96 17.58 -4.88
C LEU A 96 -7.46 17.43 -5.13
N VAL A 97 -7.91 16.30 -5.67
CA VAL A 97 -9.33 16.10 -6.02
C VAL A 97 -10.14 15.44 -4.91
N GLN A 98 -9.48 14.77 -3.95
CA GLN A 98 -10.13 14.09 -2.83
C GLN A 98 -11.09 15.00 -2.04
N PRO A 99 -10.74 16.27 -1.70
CA PRO A 99 -11.64 17.17 -0.98
C PRO A 99 -12.72 17.80 -1.88
N LEU A 100 -12.74 17.52 -3.20
CA LEU A 100 -13.63 18.12 -4.18
C LEU A 100 -14.54 17.04 -4.81
N PRO A 101 -15.62 16.61 -4.11
CA PRO A 101 -16.40 15.43 -4.53
C PRO A 101 -16.98 15.55 -5.94
N VAL A 102 -17.51 16.71 -6.31
CA VAL A 102 -18.09 16.93 -7.66
C VAL A 102 -17.04 16.78 -8.76
N LEU A 103 -15.86 17.36 -8.57
CA LEU A 103 -14.75 17.26 -9.52
C LEU A 103 -14.21 15.82 -9.58
N ARG A 104 -14.04 15.20 -8.41
CA ARG A 104 -13.61 13.81 -8.30
C ARG A 104 -14.55 12.88 -9.07
N ASP A 105 -15.86 12.94 -8.81
CA ASP A 105 -16.86 12.07 -9.41
C ASP A 105 -16.99 12.30 -10.92
N TRP A 106 -16.69 13.50 -11.41
CA TRP A 106 -16.61 13.81 -12.84
C TRP A 106 -15.33 13.24 -13.49
N LEU A 107 -14.19 13.23 -12.77
CA LEU A 107 -12.90 12.73 -13.26
C LEU A 107 -12.79 11.20 -13.21
N LEU A 108 -13.33 10.56 -12.18
CA LEU A 108 -13.21 9.11 -11.96
C LEU A 108 -13.53 8.24 -13.16
N PRO A 109 -14.68 8.42 -13.88
CA PRO A 109 -15.00 7.59 -15.04
C PRO A 109 -14.10 7.85 -16.26
N ARG A 110 -13.41 8.99 -16.29
CA ARG A 110 -12.60 9.45 -17.43
C ARG A 110 -11.13 9.08 -17.34
N TYR A 111 -10.63 8.91 -16.12
CA TYR A 111 -9.20 8.69 -15.88
C TYR A 111 -8.96 7.41 -15.07
N GLU A 112 -8.55 6.36 -15.79
CA GLU A 112 -8.26 5.04 -15.18
C GLU A 112 -7.23 5.13 -14.04
N PRO A 113 -6.12 5.88 -14.15
CA PRO A 113 -5.16 5.99 -13.05
C PRO A 113 -5.75 6.58 -11.77
N LEU A 114 -6.66 7.56 -11.87
CA LEU A 114 -7.34 8.14 -10.71
C LEU A 114 -8.28 7.10 -10.06
N ARG A 115 -9.07 6.40 -10.89
CA ARG A 115 -9.93 5.31 -10.42
C ARG A 115 -9.13 4.23 -9.71
N ARG A 116 -8.00 3.80 -10.30
CA ARG A 116 -7.08 2.82 -9.71
C ARG A 116 -6.56 3.27 -8.35
N SER A 117 -6.10 4.51 -8.24
CA SER A 117 -5.65 5.08 -6.99
C SER A 117 -6.74 5.09 -5.89
N MET A 118 -7.99 5.28 -6.26
CA MET A 118 -9.12 5.35 -5.31
C MET A 118 -9.74 3.99 -4.98
N THR A 119 -9.50 2.97 -5.80
CA THR A 119 -10.02 1.61 -5.60
C THR A 119 -8.90 0.60 -5.35
N HIS A 120 -7.71 1.08 -4.97
CA HIS A 120 -6.54 0.20 -4.83
C HIS A 120 -6.72 -0.85 -3.73
N GLU A 121 -7.46 -0.57 -2.67
CA GLU A 121 -7.71 -1.52 -1.59
C GLU A 121 -8.51 -2.75 -2.08
N GLN A 122 -9.63 -2.51 -2.81
CA GLN A 122 -10.43 -3.58 -3.41
C GLN A 122 -9.61 -4.36 -4.45
N ARG A 123 -8.76 -3.66 -5.22
CA ARG A 123 -7.86 -4.28 -6.17
C ARG A 123 -6.76 -5.09 -5.48
N SER A 124 -6.24 -4.60 -4.36
CA SER A 124 -5.25 -5.33 -3.55
C SER A 124 -5.80 -6.65 -3.05
N LEU A 125 -7.04 -6.65 -2.53
CA LEU A 125 -7.74 -7.86 -2.15
C LEU A 125 -7.90 -8.82 -3.34
N ALA A 126 -8.38 -8.33 -4.48
CA ALA A 126 -8.59 -9.15 -5.67
C ALA A 126 -7.28 -9.75 -6.19
N MET A 127 -6.22 -8.96 -6.27
CA MET A 127 -4.91 -9.40 -6.73
C MET A 127 -4.24 -10.38 -5.76
N ALA A 128 -4.34 -10.14 -4.44
CA ALA A 128 -3.83 -11.04 -3.41
C ALA A 128 -4.54 -12.40 -3.45
N SER A 129 -5.87 -12.39 -3.54
CA SER A 129 -6.67 -13.61 -3.63
C SER A 129 -6.36 -14.42 -4.89
N ALA A 130 -6.31 -13.76 -6.05
CA ALA A 130 -5.97 -14.40 -7.32
C ALA A 130 -4.51 -14.87 -7.37
N GLY A 131 -3.60 -14.19 -6.68
CA GLY A 131 -2.19 -14.51 -6.60
C GLY A 131 -1.84 -15.60 -5.58
N GLY A 132 -2.81 -16.13 -4.83
CA GLY A 132 -2.59 -17.21 -3.86
C GLY A 132 -1.99 -16.74 -2.53
N ALA A 133 -2.31 -15.51 -2.12
CA ALA A 133 -1.98 -15.04 -0.78
C ALA A 133 -2.72 -15.85 0.30
N ARG A 134 -2.17 -15.88 1.51
CA ARG A 134 -2.76 -16.57 2.66
C ARG A 134 -4.17 -16.07 2.96
N ALA A 135 -5.03 -16.95 3.44
CA ALA A 135 -6.44 -16.61 3.74
C ALA A 135 -6.56 -15.54 4.84
N ASP A 136 -5.68 -15.55 5.84
CA ASP A 136 -5.64 -14.55 6.91
C ASP A 136 -5.22 -13.15 6.40
N VAL A 137 -4.30 -13.08 5.45
CA VAL A 137 -3.92 -11.83 4.77
C VAL A 137 -5.06 -11.32 3.90
N CYS A 138 -5.71 -12.20 3.13
CA CYS A 138 -6.89 -11.83 2.34
C CYS A 138 -8.05 -11.34 3.23
N ALA A 139 -8.24 -11.94 4.41
CA ALA A 139 -9.26 -11.49 5.37
C ALA A 139 -8.98 -10.06 5.86
N LEU A 140 -7.72 -9.74 6.20
CA LEU A 140 -7.33 -8.38 6.60
C LEU A 140 -7.48 -7.36 5.45
N LEU A 141 -7.08 -7.74 4.23
CA LEU A 141 -7.30 -6.91 3.05
C LEU A 141 -8.79 -6.67 2.78
N ALA A 142 -9.65 -7.66 3.06
CA ALA A 142 -11.09 -7.51 2.92
C ALA A 142 -11.67 -6.51 3.94
N VAL A 143 -11.21 -6.54 5.18
CA VAL A 143 -11.60 -5.55 6.19
C VAL A 143 -11.15 -4.14 5.77
N LEU A 144 -9.92 -4.00 5.26
CA LEU A 144 -9.41 -2.73 4.75
C LEU A 144 -10.24 -2.21 3.57
N ALA A 145 -10.57 -3.09 2.60
CA ALA A 145 -11.27 -2.73 1.36
C ALA A 145 -12.77 -2.38 1.56
N HIS A 146 -13.42 -2.99 2.53
CA HIS A 146 -14.88 -2.87 2.69
C HIS A 146 -15.28 -2.13 3.98
N GLY A 147 -14.32 -1.79 4.81
CA GLY A 147 -14.54 -1.30 6.15
C GLY A 147 -14.89 -2.45 7.11
N GLY A 148 -14.64 -2.24 8.37
CA GLY A 148 -14.92 -3.19 9.44
C GLY A 148 -14.13 -2.84 10.68
N GLU A 149 -14.57 -3.34 11.83
CA GLU A 149 -13.84 -3.17 13.09
C GLU A 149 -12.89 -4.37 13.28
N ASP A 150 -11.60 -4.09 13.22
CA ASP A 150 -10.53 -5.04 13.55
C ASP A 150 -9.37 -4.26 14.18
N ALA A 151 -8.99 -4.64 15.41
CA ALA A 151 -7.91 -3.97 16.13
C ALA A 151 -6.57 -3.99 15.37
N ARG A 152 -6.34 -5.03 14.56
CA ARG A 152 -5.14 -5.14 13.72
C ARG A 152 -5.14 -4.11 12.60
N ILE A 153 -6.31 -3.86 12.01
CA ILE A 153 -6.47 -2.81 10.98
C ILE A 153 -6.31 -1.42 11.59
N ALA A 154 -6.78 -1.20 12.82
CA ALA A 154 -6.54 0.06 13.52
C ALA A 154 -5.03 0.32 13.76
N LEU A 155 -4.28 -0.69 14.19
CA LEU A 155 -2.82 -0.60 14.33
C LEU A 155 -2.11 -0.40 12.99
N PHE A 156 -2.57 -1.08 11.94
CA PHE A 156 -2.06 -0.89 10.59
C PHE A 156 -2.29 0.55 10.11
N ALA A 157 -3.49 1.09 10.26
CA ALA A 157 -3.84 2.45 9.84
C ALA A 157 -3.00 3.49 10.60
N GLU A 158 -2.78 3.30 11.91
CA GLU A 158 -1.89 4.15 12.70
C GLU A 158 -0.45 4.12 12.16
N ALA A 159 0.05 2.94 11.77
CA ALA A 159 1.39 2.78 11.22
C ALA A 159 1.52 3.41 9.83
N ASP A 160 0.50 3.26 8.98
CA ASP A 160 0.44 3.80 7.63
C ASP A 160 0.42 5.34 7.64
N ASP A 161 -0.37 5.94 8.53
CA ASP A 161 -0.45 7.40 8.71
C ASP A 161 0.88 8.04 9.15
N GLN A 162 1.81 7.25 9.72
CA GLN A 162 3.15 7.69 10.13
C GLN A 162 4.17 7.64 8.98
N CYS A 163 3.87 6.96 7.88
CA CYS A 163 4.75 6.74 6.73
C CYS A 163 4.34 7.57 5.53
#